data_f82c224bfe34a9f24bc10ec988abdf20
#
_entry.id   f82c224bfe34a9f24bc10ec988abdf20
#
_cell.length_a   1.000
_cell.length_b   1.000
_cell.length_c   1.000
_cell.angle_alpha   90.00
_cell.angle_beta   90.00
_cell.angle_gamma   90.00
#
_symmetry.space_group_name_H-M   'P 1'
#
loop_
_entity.id
_entity.type
_entity.pdbx_description
1 polymer ?
#
loop_
_entity_poly.entity_id
_entity_poly.type
_entity_poly.pdbx_seq_one_letter_code
_entity_poly.pdbx_strand_id
1 'polypeptide(L)'
;MQKSEKKRVCMKPVCERMAQVTPIIFHIDVNSAYLSWTAVEQLKNGAKVDIREIPAIIGGDQTSRHGVVLAKSTFAKKYGIRTGEPVANAFRKCPNLVMYPPDHRMYREKSRQMMEYLKTFTKEIEQVSVDECYMDFTKIAARYSSCLLYTSDAATNRE
;
A
#
# COMPACT_ATOMS: atom_id res chain seq x y z
N MET A 1 57.25 28.23 53.02
CA MET A 1 57.18 27.54 51.72
C MET A 1 55.89 26.78 51.64
N GLN A 2 54.88 27.40 51.06
CA GLN A 2 53.55 26.74 50.83
C GLN A 2 53.45 26.38 49.36
N LYS A 3 53.33 25.05 49.09
CA LYS A 3 53.10 24.52 47.76
C LYS A 3 51.60 24.63 47.40
N SER A 4 51.33 25.47 46.41
CA SER A 4 50.01 25.60 45.78
C SER A 4 49.68 24.35 44.94
N GLU A 5 48.72 23.52 45.36
CA GLU A 5 48.15 22.43 44.56
C GLU A 5 47.15 23.01 43.56
N LYS A 6 47.53 22.99 42.29
CA LYS A 6 46.63 23.27 41.16
C LYS A 6 45.69 22.04 40.99
N LYS A 7 44.42 22.18 41.40
CA LYS A 7 43.33 21.23 41.03
C LYS A 7 43.16 21.24 39.54
N ARG A 8 43.49 20.15 38.85
CA ARG A 8 43.09 19.87 37.48
C ARG A 8 41.60 19.59 37.44
N VAL A 9 40.82 20.48 36.87
CA VAL A 9 39.43 20.26 36.52
C VAL A 9 39.40 19.31 35.33
N CYS A 10 39.04 18.07 35.56
CA CYS A 10 38.77 17.10 34.50
C CYS A 10 37.46 17.48 33.82
N MET A 11 37.51 18.16 32.68
CA MET A 11 36.35 18.32 31.81
C MET A 11 36.02 16.93 31.24
N LYS A 12 34.95 16.32 31.75
CA LYS A 12 34.35 15.15 31.09
C LYS A 12 33.80 15.60 29.73
N PRO A 13 34.09 14.84 28.64
CA PRO A 13 33.45 15.18 27.34
C PRO A 13 31.94 15.07 27.53
N VAL A 14 31.26 16.17 27.18
CA VAL A 14 29.80 16.19 27.02
C VAL A 14 29.53 15.19 25.93
N CYS A 15 29.05 14.00 26.31
CA CYS A 15 28.50 13.02 25.38
C CYS A 15 27.34 13.72 24.68
N GLU A 16 27.53 14.15 23.44
CA GLU A 16 26.49 14.64 22.57
C GLU A 16 25.41 13.56 22.53
N ARG A 17 24.31 13.83 23.21
CA ARG A 17 23.08 13.06 23.05
C ARG A 17 22.64 13.30 21.61
N MET A 18 23.08 12.42 20.70
CA MET A 18 22.50 12.35 19.39
C MET A 18 20.98 12.21 19.60
N ALA A 19 20.24 13.26 19.27
CA ALA A 19 18.79 13.20 19.29
C ALA A 19 18.40 12.01 18.40
N GLN A 20 17.90 10.95 19.02
CA GLN A 20 17.39 9.80 18.28
C GLN A 20 16.18 10.31 17.48
N VAL A 21 16.39 10.55 16.21
CA VAL A 21 15.30 10.88 15.28
C VAL A 21 14.47 9.61 15.16
N THR A 22 13.26 9.65 15.67
CA THR A 22 12.29 8.54 15.51
C THR A 22 12.01 8.39 14.03
N PRO A 23 12.22 7.20 13.43
CA PRO A 23 11.96 6.99 12.01
C PRO A 23 10.46 7.11 11.71
N ILE A 24 10.13 7.74 10.59
CA ILE A 24 8.77 7.85 10.07
C ILE A 24 8.70 6.96 8.84
N ILE A 25 8.11 5.78 9.02
CA ILE A 25 7.97 4.77 7.96
C ILE A 25 6.51 4.70 7.55
N PHE A 26 6.23 4.89 6.26
CA PHE A 26 4.93 4.62 5.68
C PHE A 26 4.89 3.22 5.10
N HIS A 27 3.83 2.49 5.43
CA HIS A 27 3.43 1.29 4.74
C HIS A 27 2.32 1.67 3.76
N ILE A 28 2.57 1.50 2.47
CA ILE A 28 1.67 1.87 1.39
C ILE A 28 1.17 0.58 0.75
N ASP A 29 -0.15 0.41 0.71
CA ASP A 29 -0.85 -0.72 0.11
C ASP A 29 -1.99 -0.21 -0.78
N VAL A 30 -2.17 -0.78 -1.97
CA VAL A 30 -3.25 -0.40 -2.89
C VAL A 30 -4.46 -1.28 -2.67
N ASN A 31 -5.52 -0.71 -2.11
CA ASN A 31 -6.77 -1.42 -1.85
C ASN A 31 -7.31 -2.13 -3.10
N SER A 32 -7.41 -3.47 -3.01
CA SER A 32 -7.91 -4.32 -4.10
C SER A 32 -7.24 -4.00 -5.45
N ALA A 33 -5.91 -3.90 -5.46
CA ALA A 33 -5.11 -3.40 -6.58
C ALA A 33 -5.51 -3.99 -7.93
N TYR A 34 -5.62 -5.31 -8.05
CA TYR A 34 -5.97 -5.97 -9.31
C TYR A 34 -7.33 -5.53 -9.84
N LEU A 35 -8.34 -5.41 -8.97
CA LEU A 35 -9.67 -4.94 -9.37
C LEU A 35 -9.63 -3.45 -9.75
N SER A 36 -8.98 -2.63 -8.92
CA SER A 36 -8.90 -1.18 -9.12
C SER A 36 -8.15 -0.83 -10.41
N TRP A 37 -7.03 -1.48 -10.68
CA TRP A 37 -6.28 -1.28 -11.91
C TRP A 37 -7.03 -1.76 -13.15
N THR A 38 -7.73 -2.91 -13.05
CA THR A 38 -8.60 -3.41 -14.13
C THR A 38 -9.75 -2.43 -14.39
N ALA A 39 -10.39 -1.89 -13.33
CA ALA A 39 -11.44 -0.89 -13.46
C ALA A 39 -10.97 0.35 -14.24
N VAL A 40 -9.82 0.91 -13.86
CA VAL A 40 -9.24 2.08 -14.53
C VAL A 40 -8.95 1.78 -16.01
N GLU A 41 -8.42 0.59 -16.30
CA GLU A 41 -8.10 0.22 -17.68
C GLU A 41 -9.36 0.03 -18.53
N GLN A 42 -10.38 -0.62 -17.97
CA GLN A 42 -11.70 -0.77 -18.65
C GLN A 42 -12.35 0.58 -18.94
N LEU A 43 -12.34 1.50 -17.97
CA LEU A 43 -12.90 2.86 -18.17
C LEU A 43 -12.13 3.64 -19.24
N LYS A 44 -10.79 3.53 -19.28
CA LYS A 44 -9.97 4.14 -20.34
C LYS A 44 -10.31 3.59 -21.72
N ASN A 45 -10.66 2.31 -21.80
CA ASN A 45 -11.07 1.62 -23.03
C ASN A 45 -12.55 1.83 -23.36
N GLY A 46 -13.25 2.74 -22.68
CA GLY A 46 -14.61 3.14 -22.98
C GLY A 46 -15.71 2.32 -22.30
N ALA A 47 -15.38 1.54 -21.27
CA ALA A 47 -16.41 0.87 -20.48
C ALA A 47 -17.32 1.90 -19.79
N LYS A 48 -18.65 1.66 -19.86
CA LYS A 48 -19.66 2.55 -19.29
C LYS A 48 -19.91 2.31 -17.79
N VAL A 49 -19.50 1.17 -17.28
CA VAL A 49 -19.74 0.75 -15.89
C VAL A 49 -18.40 0.55 -15.18
N ASP A 50 -18.28 1.16 -14.02
CA ASP A 50 -17.13 0.91 -13.14
C ASP A 50 -17.35 -0.41 -12.39
N ILE A 51 -16.45 -1.35 -12.59
CA ILE A 51 -16.54 -2.67 -11.95
C ILE A 51 -16.34 -2.62 -10.43
N ARG A 52 -15.88 -1.50 -9.89
CA ARG A 52 -15.78 -1.27 -8.44
C ARG A 52 -17.15 -1.01 -7.80
N GLU A 53 -18.13 -0.54 -8.59
CA GLU A 53 -19.48 -0.16 -8.17
C GLU A 53 -20.52 -1.28 -8.35
N ILE A 54 -20.09 -2.43 -8.85
CA ILE A 54 -20.95 -3.61 -9.03
C ILE A 54 -20.32 -4.83 -8.35
N PRO A 55 -21.08 -5.92 -8.11
CA PRO A 55 -20.50 -7.18 -7.67
C PRO A 55 -19.55 -7.73 -8.73
N ALA A 56 -18.24 -7.55 -8.53
CA ALA A 56 -17.21 -7.97 -9.48
C ALA A 56 -16.02 -8.60 -8.77
N ILE A 57 -15.35 -9.51 -9.46
CA ILE A 57 -14.13 -10.17 -9.02
C ILE A 57 -13.10 -10.21 -10.14
N ILE A 58 -11.83 -10.28 -9.75
CA ILE A 58 -10.74 -10.77 -10.59
C ILE A 58 -10.49 -12.21 -10.19
N GLY A 59 -10.56 -13.13 -11.15
CA GLY A 59 -10.40 -14.54 -10.86
C GLY A 59 -9.82 -15.31 -12.03
N GLY A 60 -9.24 -16.47 -11.71
CA GLY A 60 -8.73 -17.40 -12.70
C GLY A 60 -9.85 -18.09 -13.49
N ASP A 61 -9.46 -18.82 -14.52
CA ASP A 61 -10.37 -19.50 -15.45
C ASP A 61 -11.34 -20.44 -14.74
N GLN A 62 -12.63 -20.25 -15.01
CA GLN A 62 -13.71 -21.12 -14.54
C GLN A 62 -13.60 -22.56 -15.08
N THR A 63 -13.05 -22.72 -16.28
CA THR A 63 -12.97 -24.05 -16.96
C THR A 63 -11.95 -24.96 -16.29
N SER A 64 -10.93 -24.40 -15.67
CA SER A 64 -9.87 -25.14 -14.96
C SER A 64 -10.26 -25.43 -13.52
N ARG A 65 -11.41 -25.81 -13.11
CA ARG A 65 -11.84 -26.19 -11.74
C ARG A 65 -11.02 -25.65 -10.53
N HIS A 66 -9.91 -24.95 -10.76
CA HIS A 66 -8.91 -24.44 -9.82
C HIS A 66 -8.87 -22.91 -9.77
N GLY A 67 -9.75 -22.22 -10.50
CA GLY A 67 -9.80 -20.75 -10.47
C GLY A 67 -10.18 -20.24 -9.08
N VAL A 68 -9.36 -19.32 -8.55
CA VAL A 68 -9.60 -18.66 -7.26
C VAL A 68 -9.84 -17.17 -7.45
N VAL A 69 -10.57 -16.58 -6.51
CA VAL A 69 -10.80 -15.14 -6.43
C VAL A 69 -9.51 -14.45 -5.99
N LEU A 70 -8.90 -13.62 -6.85
CA LEU A 70 -7.70 -12.86 -6.56
C LEU A 70 -8.02 -11.50 -5.92
N ALA A 71 -9.05 -10.82 -6.43
CA ALA A 71 -9.54 -9.56 -5.88
C ALA A 71 -11.05 -9.47 -6.05
N LYS A 72 -11.70 -8.64 -5.25
CA LYS A 72 -13.14 -8.46 -5.24
C LYS A 72 -13.53 -7.00 -5.00
N SER A 73 -14.68 -6.58 -5.53
CA SER A 73 -15.28 -5.29 -5.23
C SER A 73 -15.88 -5.27 -3.81
N THR A 74 -16.09 -4.07 -3.28
CA THR A 74 -16.82 -3.87 -2.01
C THR A 74 -18.24 -4.43 -2.10
N PHE A 75 -18.87 -4.35 -3.28
CA PHE A 75 -20.19 -4.95 -3.52
C PHE A 75 -20.17 -6.49 -3.48
N ALA A 76 -19.13 -7.11 -4.07
CA ALA A 76 -18.96 -8.56 -3.97
C ALA A 76 -18.69 -9.02 -2.51
N LYS A 77 -17.97 -8.21 -1.72
CA LYS A 77 -17.73 -8.47 -0.29
C LYS A 77 -19.04 -8.59 0.49
N LYS A 78 -20.10 -7.82 0.14
CA LYS A 78 -21.42 -7.87 0.79
C LYS A 78 -22.11 -9.23 0.64
N TYR A 79 -21.82 -9.98 -0.42
CA TYR A 79 -22.31 -11.35 -0.63
C TYR A 79 -21.46 -12.40 0.08
N GLY A 80 -20.51 -12.00 0.93
CA GLY A 80 -19.64 -12.92 1.66
C GLY A 80 -18.57 -13.58 0.78
N ILE A 81 -18.26 -12.99 -0.39
CA ILE A 81 -17.19 -13.48 -1.27
C ILE A 81 -15.83 -13.15 -0.62
N ARG A 82 -14.91 -14.12 -0.63
CA ARG A 82 -13.58 -13.99 -0.01
C ARG A 82 -12.48 -14.17 -1.04
N THR A 83 -11.38 -13.43 -0.88
CA THR A 83 -10.15 -13.66 -1.65
C THR A 83 -9.61 -15.05 -1.33
N GLY A 84 -9.11 -15.77 -2.35
CA GLY A 84 -8.61 -17.13 -2.22
C GLY A 84 -9.69 -18.21 -2.29
N GLU A 85 -11.00 -17.89 -2.28
CA GLU A 85 -12.01 -18.91 -2.45
C GLU A 85 -12.18 -19.35 -3.91
N PRO A 86 -12.67 -20.59 -4.16
CA PRO A 86 -12.96 -21.02 -5.51
C PRO A 86 -14.00 -20.13 -6.20
N VAL A 87 -13.74 -19.76 -7.45
CA VAL A 87 -14.63 -18.91 -8.27
C VAL A 87 -16.04 -19.50 -8.34
N ALA A 88 -16.18 -20.82 -8.44
CA ALA A 88 -17.47 -21.51 -8.43
C ALA A 88 -18.30 -21.24 -7.15
N ASN A 89 -17.64 -21.07 -6.00
CA ASN A 89 -18.30 -20.71 -4.75
C ASN A 89 -18.77 -19.24 -4.77
N ALA A 90 -17.97 -18.35 -5.34
CA ALA A 90 -18.32 -16.94 -5.49
C ALA A 90 -19.59 -16.77 -6.34
N PHE A 91 -19.70 -17.47 -7.46
CA PHE A 91 -20.90 -17.46 -8.31
C PHE A 91 -22.15 -18.04 -7.63
N ARG A 92 -21.99 -19.05 -6.76
CA ARG A 92 -23.12 -19.58 -5.96
C ARG A 92 -23.64 -18.54 -4.97
N LYS A 93 -22.78 -17.70 -4.42
CA LYS A 93 -23.15 -16.63 -3.48
C LYS A 93 -23.76 -15.41 -4.17
N CYS A 94 -23.32 -15.10 -5.39
CA CYS A 94 -23.79 -13.99 -6.18
C CYS A 94 -23.97 -14.41 -7.65
N PRO A 95 -25.20 -14.81 -8.07
CA PRO A 95 -25.45 -15.24 -9.45
C PRO A 95 -25.15 -14.14 -10.51
N ASN A 96 -25.31 -12.87 -10.15
CA ASN A 96 -25.04 -11.72 -11.03
C ASN A 96 -23.60 -11.21 -10.91
N LEU A 97 -22.68 -12.03 -10.41
CA LEU A 97 -21.29 -11.66 -10.26
C LEU A 97 -20.62 -11.51 -11.63
N VAL A 98 -19.92 -10.41 -11.82
CA VAL A 98 -19.10 -10.17 -13.01
C VAL A 98 -17.67 -10.60 -12.71
N MET A 99 -17.05 -11.37 -13.60
CA MET A 99 -15.67 -11.81 -13.47
C MET A 99 -14.81 -11.31 -14.61
N TYR A 100 -13.62 -10.85 -14.27
CA TYR A 100 -12.57 -10.50 -15.22
C TYR A 100 -11.34 -11.38 -15.00
N PRO A 101 -10.67 -11.82 -16.06
CA PRO A 101 -9.41 -12.53 -15.95
C PRO A 101 -8.29 -11.60 -15.45
N PRO A 102 -7.29 -12.11 -14.72
CA PRO A 102 -6.15 -11.31 -14.30
C PRO A 102 -5.24 -10.97 -15.48
N ASP A 103 -4.83 -9.72 -15.59
CA ASP A 103 -3.80 -9.25 -16.52
C ASP A 103 -2.51 -8.91 -15.76
N HIS A 104 -1.68 -9.92 -15.53
CA HIS A 104 -0.42 -9.78 -14.80
C HIS A 104 0.58 -8.85 -15.49
N ARG A 105 0.50 -8.68 -16.82
CA ARG A 105 1.36 -7.74 -17.54
C ARG A 105 0.98 -6.29 -17.20
N MET A 106 -0.30 -5.98 -17.29
CA MET A 106 -0.84 -4.67 -16.93
C MET A 106 -0.56 -4.37 -15.45
N TYR A 107 -0.74 -5.33 -14.54
CA TYR A 107 -0.48 -5.11 -13.10
C TYR A 107 0.99 -4.77 -12.81
N ARG A 108 1.95 -5.46 -13.45
CA ARG A 108 3.38 -5.11 -13.33
C ARG A 108 3.66 -3.70 -13.81
N GLU A 109 3.05 -3.28 -14.92
CA GLU A 109 3.22 -1.93 -15.44
C GLU A 109 2.64 -0.87 -14.49
N LYS A 110 1.45 -1.09 -13.92
CA LYS A 110 0.86 -0.19 -12.92
C LYS A 110 1.69 -0.11 -11.64
N SER A 111 2.19 -1.25 -11.18
CA SER A 111 3.13 -1.33 -10.05
C SER A 111 4.38 -0.49 -10.32
N ARG A 112 5.01 -0.65 -11.49
CA ARG A 112 6.19 0.13 -11.89
C ARG A 112 5.91 1.63 -11.87
N GLN A 113 4.79 2.07 -12.47
CA GLN A 113 4.37 3.48 -12.49
C GLN A 113 4.15 4.02 -11.07
N MET A 114 3.52 3.24 -10.20
CA MET A 114 3.35 3.61 -8.78
C MET A 114 4.70 3.79 -8.09
N MET A 115 5.61 2.83 -8.23
CA MET A 115 6.94 2.91 -7.60
C MET A 115 7.77 4.09 -8.15
N GLU A 116 7.70 4.38 -9.45
CA GLU A 116 8.35 5.55 -10.04
C GLU A 116 7.80 6.85 -9.47
N TYR A 117 6.49 6.94 -9.30
CA TYR A 117 5.86 8.10 -8.68
C TYR A 117 6.29 8.26 -7.22
N LEU A 118 6.28 7.18 -6.42
CA LEU A 118 6.70 7.24 -5.02
C LEU A 118 8.18 7.62 -4.87
N LYS A 119 9.05 7.20 -5.79
CA LYS A 119 10.47 7.57 -5.83
C LYS A 119 10.72 9.05 -6.07
N THR A 120 9.71 9.82 -6.50
CA THR A 120 9.81 11.29 -6.59
C THR A 120 9.86 11.96 -5.21
N PHE A 121 9.33 11.31 -4.18
CA PHE A 121 9.33 11.83 -2.80
C PHE A 121 10.59 11.43 -2.03
N THR A 122 10.97 10.16 -2.10
CA THR A 122 12.18 9.63 -1.47
C THR A 122 12.74 8.46 -2.27
N LYS A 123 14.05 8.23 -2.15
CA LYS A 123 14.71 7.06 -2.74
C LYS A 123 14.71 5.85 -1.80
N GLU A 124 14.42 6.06 -0.53
CA GLU A 124 14.40 5.05 0.52
C GLU A 124 13.05 4.32 0.50
N ILE A 125 12.86 3.45 -0.52
CA ILE A 125 11.65 2.66 -0.71
C ILE A 125 12.03 1.19 -0.82
N GLU A 126 11.35 0.35 -0.05
CA GLU A 126 11.42 -1.11 -0.12
C GLU A 126 10.11 -1.65 -0.66
N GLN A 127 10.12 -2.18 -1.88
CA GLN A 127 8.97 -2.81 -2.50
C GLN A 127 8.82 -4.24 -1.97
N VAL A 128 7.65 -4.56 -1.39
CA VAL A 128 7.33 -5.88 -0.82
C VAL A 128 6.59 -6.74 -1.84
N SER A 129 5.61 -6.16 -2.54
CA SER A 129 4.81 -6.83 -3.55
C SER A 129 4.55 -5.92 -4.76
N VAL A 130 3.64 -6.32 -5.66
CA VAL A 130 3.24 -5.50 -6.80
C VAL A 130 2.47 -4.24 -6.39
N ASP A 131 1.83 -4.25 -5.23
CA ASP A 131 0.92 -3.21 -4.74
C ASP A 131 1.31 -2.67 -3.37
N GLU A 132 2.44 -3.13 -2.80
CA GLU A 132 2.82 -2.86 -1.42
C GLU A 132 4.28 -2.44 -1.31
N CYS A 133 4.56 -1.39 -0.51
CA CYS A 133 5.90 -0.97 -0.21
C CYS A 133 6.01 -0.26 1.15
N TYR A 134 7.23 -0.26 1.70
CA TYR A 134 7.61 0.62 2.80
C TYR A 134 8.39 1.81 2.24
N MET A 135 8.15 2.99 2.80
CA MET A 135 8.81 4.22 2.41
C MET A 135 9.33 4.95 3.65
N ASP A 136 10.64 5.19 3.73
CA ASP A 136 11.23 6.01 4.78
C ASP A 136 11.02 7.50 4.47
N PHE A 137 10.18 8.13 5.28
CA PHE A 137 9.82 9.54 5.19
C PHE A 137 10.60 10.42 6.17
N THR A 138 11.46 9.85 7.01
CA THR A 138 12.14 10.52 8.10
C THR A 138 12.87 11.80 7.65
N LYS A 139 13.66 11.72 6.58
CA LYS A 139 14.47 12.83 6.08
C LYS A 139 13.66 13.96 5.44
N ILE A 140 12.47 13.66 4.95
CA ILE A 140 11.63 14.61 4.21
C ILE A 140 10.41 15.08 5.00
N ALA A 141 10.13 14.46 6.14
CA ALA A 141 8.99 14.81 7.01
C ALA A 141 8.94 16.29 7.38
N ALA A 142 10.10 16.92 7.59
CA ALA A 142 10.18 18.34 7.92
C ALA A 142 9.68 19.29 6.80
N ARG A 143 9.53 18.79 5.56
CA ARG A 143 8.96 19.55 4.43
C ARG A 143 7.44 19.59 4.45
N TYR A 144 6.81 18.76 5.28
CA TYR A 144 5.36 18.61 5.36
C TYR A 144 4.89 19.00 6.77
N SER A 145 3.75 19.68 6.86
CA SER A 145 3.17 19.98 8.16
C SER A 145 2.66 18.69 8.81
N SER A 146 2.79 18.59 10.14
CA SER A 146 2.33 17.42 10.90
C SER A 146 0.86 17.06 10.64
N CYS A 147 0.01 18.06 10.34
CA CYS A 147 -1.40 17.87 10.03
C CYS A 147 -1.62 16.99 8.75
N LEU A 148 -0.78 17.12 7.72
CA LEU A 148 -0.88 16.32 6.50
C LEU A 148 -0.45 14.87 6.72
N LEU A 149 0.50 14.62 7.62
CA LEU A 149 0.92 13.26 7.98
C LEU A 149 -0.19 12.51 8.70
N TYR A 150 -0.91 13.17 9.61
CA TYR A 150 -2.03 12.55 10.34
C TYR A 150 -3.29 12.33 9.48
N THR A 151 -3.54 13.13 8.46
CA THR A 151 -4.71 12.96 7.58
C THR A 151 -4.56 11.78 6.61
N SER A 152 -3.35 11.37 6.25
CA SER A 152 -3.16 10.17 5.42
C SER A 152 -3.44 8.87 6.20
N ASP A 153 -3.16 8.82 7.51
CA ASP A 153 -3.51 7.69 8.38
C ASP A 153 -5.03 7.51 8.56
N ALA A 154 -5.78 8.61 8.59
CA ALA A 154 -7.24 8.57 8.76
C ALA A 154 -7.97 8.01 7.52
N ALA A 155 -7.35 8.02 6.34
CA ALA A 155 -7.94 7.51 5.11
C ALA A 155 -7.87 5.97 5.00
N THR A 156 -6.91 5.33 5.68
CA THR A 156 -6.68 3.88 5.62
C THR A 156 -7.56 3.06 6.56
N ASN A 157 -8.11 3.67 7.63
CA ASN A 157 -8.87 2.96 8.67
C ASN A 157 -10.39 3.18 8.61
N ARG A 158 -10.95 3.75 7.55
CA ARG A 158 -12.41 3.84 7.35
C ARG A 158 -12.88 2.70 6.44
N GLU A 159 -13.04 1.55 7.02
CA GLU A 159 -13.96 0.55 6.48
C GLU A 159 -15.38 0.75 7.01
#